data_c94af312d5d65fb04d4bcc8eb58b1ef5
#
_entry.id   c94af312d5d65fb04d4bcc8eb58b1ef5
#
_cell.length_a   1.000
_cell.length_b   1.000
_cell.length_c   1.000
_cell.angle_alpha   90.00
_cell.angle_beta   90.00
_cell.angle_gamma   90.00
#
_symmetry.space_group_name_H-M   'P 1'
#
loop_
_entity.id
_entity.type
_entity.pdbx_description
1 polymer ?
#
loop_
_entity_poly.entity_id
_entity_poly.type
_entity_poly.pdbx_seq_one_letter_code
_entity_poly.pdbx_strand_id
1 'polypeptide(L)'
;MAYWLFKSEPSAWSWNDHVKKGVEHWDGVRNYQANNNMKAMKVGDLGFFYHSVNEKQIVGLVEVVSEHYPDHTDKLGRFGMVDLKAVKPVTTPVTLSQIKENPKLSEMVLVKNSRLSVQPVSKSEWNEVCRMVGI
;
A
#
# COMPACT_ATOMS: atom_id res chain seq x y z
N MET A 1 -13.99 8.31 2.19
CA MET A 1 -12.59 8.02 1.86
C MET A 1 -12.26 6.58 2.21
N ALA A 2 -11.60 5.88 1.32
CA ALA A 2 -11.13 4.53 1.58
C ALA A 2 -9.63 4.53 1.89
N TYR A 3 -9.17 3.46 2.54
CA TYR A 3 -7.79 3.31 2.96
C TYR A 3 -7.22 2.00 2.43
N TRP A 4 -5.93 2.02 2.09
CA TRP A 4 -5.27 0.93 1.40
C TRP A 4 -3.87 0.68 1.97
N LEU A 5 -3.27 -0.43 1.58
CA LEU A 5 -1.86 -0.74 1.86
C LEU A 5 -1.24 -1.32 0.60
N PHE A 6 -0.07 -0.81 0.25
CA PHE A 6 0.67 -1.20 -0.95
C PHE A 6 2.00 -1.81 -0.52
N LYS A 7 2.24 -3.04 -0.94
CA LYS A 7 3.50 -3.73 -0.65
C LYS A 7 4.49 -3.52 -1.77
N SER A 8 5.72 -3.17 -1.42
CA SER A 8 6.82 -3.05 -2.36
C SER A 8 8.07 -3.70 -1.78
N GLU A 9 8.78 -4.46 -2.62
CA GLU A 9 10.09 -4.98 -2.25
C GLU A 9 11.12 -3.86 -2.39
N PRO A 10 11.82 -3.45 -1.31
CA PRO A 10 12.69 -2.28 -1.36
C PRO A 10 13.90 -2.43 -2.29
N SER A 11 14.33 -3.66 -2.59
CA SER A 11 15.39 -3.88 -3.59
C SER A 11 14.95 -3.55 -5.01
N ALA A 12 13.63 -3.63 -5.29
CA ALA A 12 13.08 -3.29 -6.60
C ALA A 12 12.55 -1.86 -6.64
N TRP A 13 11.80 -1.44 -5.62
CA TRP A 13 11.23 -0.09 -5.53
C TRP A 13 11.01 0.27 -4.06
N SER A 14 11.88 1.14 -3.53
CA SER A 14 11.84 1.53 -2.12
C SER A 14 10.99 2.78 -1.91
N TRP A 15 10.68 3.07 -0.63
CA TRP A 15 10.05 4.33 -0.24
C TRP A 15 10.90 5.53 -0.69
N ASN A 16 12.22 5.44 -0.55
CA ASN A 16 13.11 6.52 -0.99
C ASN A 16 13.03 6.75 -2.50
N ASP A 17 12.93 5.67 -3.30
CA ASP A 17 12.72 5.78 -4.74
C ASP A 17 11.42 6.52 -5.05
N HIS A 18 10.35 6.19 -4.32
CA HIS A 18 9.05 6.81 -4.52
C HIS A 18 9.05 8.28 -4.13
N VAL A 19 9.72 8.63 -3.03
CA VAL A 19 9.87 10.02 -2.58
C VAL A 19 10.60 10.86 -3.63
N LYS A 20 11.68 10.32 -4.18
CA LYS A 20 12.45 11.01 -5.23
C LYS A 20 11.64 11.23 -6.49
N LYS A 21 10.80 10.27 -6.86
CA LYS A 21 9.92 10.39 -8.02
C LYS A 21 8.74 11.33 -7.75
N GLY A 22 8.24 11.35 -6.53
CA GLY A 22 7.09 12.13 -6.10
C GLY A 22 5.78 11.44 -6.42
N VAL A 23 5.48 11.26 -7.70
CA VAL A 23 4.31 10.51 -8.19
C VAL A 23 4.81 9.40 -9.11
N GLU A 24 4.34 8.18 -8.90
CA GLU A 24 4.67 7.06 -9.76
C GLU A 24 3.46 6.16 -9.92
N HIS A 25 3.32 5.57 -11.11
CA HIS A 25 2.30 4.58 -11.36
C HIS A 25 2.67 3.27 -10.65
N TRP A 26 1.64 2.59 -10.12
CA TRP A 26 1.81 1.32 -9.41
C TRP A 26 1.55 0.17 -10.38
N ASP A 27 2.54 -0.09 -11.22
CA ASP A 27 2.45 -1.09 -12.28
C ASP A 27 2.89 -2.47 -11.82
N GLY A 28 2.81 -3.44 -12.70
CA GLY A 28 3.33 -4.78 -12.46
C GLY A 28 2.45 -5.68 -11.60
N VAL A 29 1.26 -5.22 -11.19
CA VAL A 29 0.34 -6.04 -10.41
C VAL A 29 -0.26 -7.12 -11.32
N ARG A 30 -0.12 -8.39 -10.92
CA ARG A 30 -0.57 -9.55 -11.72
C ARG A 30 -1.46 -10.49 -10.92
N ASN A 31 -2.19 -9.94 -9.95
CA ASN A 31 -3.15 -10.63 -9.11
C ASN A 31 -4.53 -9.99 -9.29
N TYR A 32 -5.55 -10.79 -9.59
CA TYR A 32 -6.88 -10.24 -9.88
C TYR A 32 -7.52 -9.55 -8.68
N GLN A 33 -7.33 -10.07 -7.47
CA GLN A 33 -7.87 -9.45 -6.27
C GLN A 33 -7.22 -8.09 -6.01
N ALA A 34 -5.89 -8.00 -6.14
CA ALA A 34 -5.17 -6.73 -6.01
C ALA A 34 -5.62 -5.73 -7.08
N ASN A 35 -5.79 -6.20 -8.32
CA ASN A 35 -6.29 -5.36 -9.40
C ASN A 35 -7.71 -4.86 -9.13
N ASN A 36 -8.60 -5.73 -8.62
CA ASN A 36 -9.94 -5.32 -8.23
C ASN A 36 -9.93 -4.27 -7.12
N ASN A 37 -9.00 -4.39 -6.17
CA ASN A 37 -8.83 -3.38 -5.13
C ASN A 37 -8.45 -2.03 -5.75
N MET A 38 -7.52 -2.03 -6.71
CA MET A 38 -7.14 -0.79 -7.41
C MET A 38 -8.31 -0.19 -8.21
N LYS A 39 -9.18 -1.02 -8.79
CA LYS A 39 -10.38 -0.54 -9.48
C LYS A 39 -11.35 0.18 -8.54
N ALA A 40 -11.36 -0.16 -7.27
CA ALA A 40 -12.23 0.45 -6.28
C ALA A 40 -11.67 1.77 -5.72
N MET A 41 -10.43 2.09 -6.00
CA MET A 41 -9.77 3.29 -5.47
C MET A 41 -10.30 4.56 -6.12
N LYS A 42 -10.34 5.63 -5.32
CA LYS A 42 -10.74 6.98 -5.75
C LYS A 42 -9.60 7.96 -5.50
N VAL A 43 -9.50 8.97 -6.34
CA VAL A 43 -8.56 10.08 -6.11
C VAL A 43 -8.82 10.66 -4.72
N GLY A 44 -7.73 10.83 -3.95
CA GLY A 44 -7.80 11.31 -2.57
C GLY A 44 -7.74 10.21 -1.52
N ASP A 45 -7.93 8.94 -1.91
CA ASP A 45 -7.74 7.82 -0.99
C ASP A 45 -6.29 7.77 -0.51
N LEU A 46 -6.09 7.34 0.74
CA LEU A 46 -4.77 7.23 1.35
C LEU A 46 -4.34 5.78 1.47
N GLY A 47 -3.03 5.56 1.48
CA GLY A 47 -2.48 4.23 1.63
C GLY A 47 -1.19 4.22 2.45
N PHE A 48 -0.92 3.09 3.09
CA PHE A 48 0.38 2.83 3.68
C PHE A 48 1.31 2.24 2.65
N PHE A 49 2.55 2.70 2.65
CA PHE A 49 3.63 2.12 1.86
C PHE A 49 4.39 1.14 2.74
N TYR A 50 4.39 -0.14 2.36
CA TYR A 50 4.93 -1.23 3.15
C TYR A 50 6.12 -1.87 2.43
N HIS A 51 7.28 -1.95 3.12
CA HIS A 51 8.43 -2.71 2.62
C HIS A 51 8.24 -4.18 2.95
N SER A 52 8.20 -5.01 1.91
CA SER A 52 8.04 -6.46 2.05
C SER A 52 9.39 -7.18 2.04
N VAL A 53 9.36 -8.49 2.25
CA VAL A 53 10.50 -9.42 2.21
C VAL A 53 11.41 -9.30 3.42
N ASN A 54 12.35 -8.33 3.43
CA ASN A 54 13.37 -8.27 4.49
C ASN A 54 12.95 -7.45 5.70
N GLU A 55 12.46 -6.24 5.46
CA GLU A 55 12.13 -5.31 6.55
C GLU A 55 10.76 -5.58 7.16
N LYS A 56 9.77 -5.90 6.33
CA LYS A 56 8.37 -6.18 6.72
C LYS A 56 7.82 -5.10 7.65
N GLN A 57 7.79 -3.86 7.17
CA GLN A 57 7.34 -2.71 7.98
C GLN A 57 6.69 -1.63 7.11
N ILE A 58 5.79 -0.87 7.74
CA ILE A 58 5.18 0.32 7.14
C ILE A 58 6.17 1.48 7.29
N VAL A 59 6.46 2.16 6.18
CA VAL A 59 7.51 3.20 6.14
C VAL A 59 7.01 4.55 5.65
N GLY A 60 5.86 4.63 5.00
CA GLY A 60 5.38 5.89 4.47
C GLY A 60 3.89 5.91 4.17
N LEU A 61 3.42 7.10 3.79
CA LEU A 61 2.05 7.36 3.36
C LEU A 61 2.03 7.81 1.92
N VAL A 62 1.09 7.26 1.16
CA VAL A 62 0.82 7.65 -0.23
C VAL A 62 -0.62 8.09 -0.39
N GLU A 63 -0.88 8.83 -1.47
CA GLU A 63 -2.22 9.27 -1.86
C GLU A 63 -2.50 8.84 -3.29
N VAL A 64 -3.70 8.32 -3.55
CA VAL A 64 -4.15 7.98 -4.90
C VAL A 64 -4.43 9.29 -5.65
N VAL A 65 -3.71 9.54 -6.73
CA VAL A 65 -3.85 10.75 -7.53
C VAL A 65 -4.38 10.48 -8.95
N SER A 66 -4.48 9.22 -9.34
CA SER A 66 -5.15 8.80 -10.57
C SER A 66 -5.87 7.49 -10.32
N GLU A 67 -7.11 7.39 -10.77
CA GLU A 67 -7.89 6.17 -10.68
C GLU A 67 -7.38 5.12 -11.66
N HIS A 68 -7.84 3.88 -11.51
CA HIS A 68 -7.41 2.73 -12.30
C HIS A 68 -7.46 2.98 -13.81
N TYR A 69 -6.36 2.65 -14.49
CA TYR A 69 -6.25 2.69 -15.94
C TYR A 69 -5.32 1.56 -16.42
N PRO A 70 -5.34 1.23 -17.72
CA PRO A 70 -4.56 0.08 -18.20
C PRO A 70 -3.07 0.18 -17.88
N ASP A 71 -2.51 -0.94 -17.41
CA ASP A 71 -1.09 -1.08 -17.11
C ASP A 71 -0.33 -1.31 -18.43
N HIS A 72 0.54 -0.37 -18.80
CA HIS A 72 1.31 -0.45 -20.04
C HIS A 72 2.31 -1.62 -20.06
N THR A 73 2.62 -2.20 -18.91
CA THR A 73 3.51 -3.36 -18.83
C THR A 73 2.78 -4.69 -19.03
N ASP A 74 1.44 -4.66 -19.03
CA ASP A 74 0.62 -5.85 -19.29
C ASP A 74 0.19 -5.88 -20.75
N LYS A 75 0.90 -6.65 -21.56
CA LYS A 75 0.63 -6.76 -23.00
C LYS A 75 -0.71 -7.43 -23.31
N LEU A 76 -1.26 -8.19 -22.37
CA LEU A 76 -2.53 -8.89 -22.56
C LEU A 76 -3.74 -8.03 -22.19
N GLY A 77 -3.52 -6.85 -21.59
CA GLY A 77 -4.59 -5.89 -21.27
C GLY A 77 -5.54 -6.34 -20.18
N ARG A 78 -5.12 -7.25 -19.28
CA ARG A 78 -5.97 -7.78 -18.22
C ARG A 78 -5.87 -7.01 -16.92
N PHE A 79 -4.78 -6.31 -16.71
CA PHE A 79 -4.48 -5.62 -15.44
C PHE A 79 -4.29 -4.13 -15.66
N GLY A 80 -4.57 -3.38 -14.61
CA GLY A 80 -4.38 -1.95 -14.62
C GLY A 80 -3.49 -1.47 -13.49
N MET A 81 -3.42 -0.17 -13.33
CA MET A 81 -2.60 0.49 -12.32
C MET A 81 -3.28 1.77 -11.85
N VAL A 82 -2.78 2.31 -10.73
CA VAL A 82 -3.15 3.62 -10.22
C VAL A 82 -1.88 4.44 -10.05
N ASP A 83 -2.01 5.76 -9.90
CA ASP A 83 -0.87 6.61 -9.61
C ASP A 83 -0.90 6.98 -8.13
N LEU A 84 0.26 6.90 -7.49
CA LEU A 84 0.44 7.17 -6.08
C LEU A 84 1.45 8.29 -5.87
N LYS A 85 1.04 9.29 -5.08
CA LYS A 85 1.91 10.39 -4.66
C LYS A 85 2.47 10.08 -3.29
N ALA A 86 3.79 10.24 -3.11
CA ALA A 86 4.41 10.16 -1.81
C ALA A 86 3.96 11.37 -0.96
N VAL A 87 3.33 11.12 0.18
CA VAL A 87 2.82 12.19 1.05
C VAL A 87 3.84 12.54 2.12
N LYS A 88 4.20 11.57 2.95
CA LYS A 88 5.21 11.76 3.99
C LYS A 88 5.70 10.42 4.52
N PRO A 89 6.94 10.37 5.07
CA PRO A 89 7.40 9.19 5.79
C PRO A 89 6.65 9.09 7.12
N VAL A 90 6.60 7.88 7.67
CA VAL A 90 6.09 7.69 9.04
C VAL A 90 7.18 8.10 10.03
N THR A 91 6.76 8.58 11.20
CA THR A 91 7.70 8.97 12.26
C THR A 91 8.44 7.76 12.80
N THR A 92 7.71 6.67 13.05
CA THR A 92 8.26 5.43 13.57
C THR A 92 7.74 4.28 12.70
N PRO A 93 8.60 3.60 11.93
CA PRO A 93 8.16 2.42 11.16
C PRO A 93 7.54 1.37 12.08
N VAL A 94 6.46 0.73 11.59
CA VAL A 94 5.76 -0.33 12.34
C VAL A 94 5.93 -1.64 11.58
N THR A 95 6.48 -2.63 12.28
CA THR A 95 6.78 -3.94 11.71
C THR A 95 5.54 -4.83 11.68
N LEU A 96 5.58 -5.85 10.81
CA LEU A 96 4.54 -6.87 10.77
C LEU A 96 4.40 -7.57 12.12
N SER A 97 5.49 -7.83 12.83
CA SER A 97 5.45 -8.43 14.17
C SER A 97 4.65 -7.57 15.14
N GLN A 98 4.87 -6.27 15.14
CA GLN A 98 4.12 -5.35 16.00
C GLN A 98 2.64 -5.34 15.67
N ILE A 99 2.30 -5.42 14.37
CA ILE A 99 0.91 -5.49 13.93
C ILE A 99 0.27 -6.78 14.40
N LYS A 100 0.97 -7.92 14.27
CA LYS A 100 0.45 -9.22 14.72
C LYS A 100 0.24 -9.29 16.24
N GLU A 101 1.03 -8.56 17.01
CA GLU A 101 0.91 -8.49 18.46
C GLU A 101 -0.24 -7.59 18.93
N ASN A 102 -0.77 -6.76 18.04
CA ASN A 102 -1.83 -5.80 18.39
C ASN A 102 -3.21 -6.44 18.16
N PRO A 103 -3.99 -6.71 19.22
CA PRO A 103 -5.29 -7.38 19.08
C PRO A 103 -6.30 -6.55 18.28
N LYS A 104 -6.14 -5.24 18.19
CA LYS A 104 -7.01 -4.39 17.38
C LYS A 104 -6.78 -4.58 15.87
N LEU A 105 -5.67 -5.20 15.48
CA LEU A 105 -5.28 -5.41 14.09
C LEU A 105 -5.31 -6.88 13.68
N SER A 106 -5.89 -7.76 14.50
CA SER A 106 -5.91 -9.21 14.27
C SER A 106 -6.64 -9.58 12.97
N GLU A 107 -7.60 -8.77 12.53
CA GLU A 107 -8.38 -9.02 11.32
C GLU A 107 -7.87 -8.27 10.09
N MET A 108 -6.77 -7.54 10.23
CA MET A 108 -6.18 -6.79 9.12
C MET A 108 -5.75 -7.73 8.00
N VAL A 109 -6.01 -7.35 6.75
CA VAL A 109 -5.66 -8.17 5.57
C VAL A 109 -4.17 -8.51 5.56
N LEU A 110 -3.32 -7.57 5.98
CA LEU A 110 -1.87 -7.79 6.08
C LEU A 110 -1.52 -9.00 6.94
N VAL A 111 -2.29 -9.26 8.00
CA VAL A 111 -2.10 -10.41 8.88
C VAL A 111 -2.67 -11.68 8.27
N LYS A 112 -3.85 -11.59 7.66
CA LYS A 112 -4.61 -12.77 7.18
C LYS A 112 -4.20 -13.24 5.80
N ASN A 113 -3.78 -12.33 4.92
CA ASN A 113 -3.41 -12.65 3.55
C ASN A 113 -2.06 -12.02 3.21
N SER A 114 -0.98 -12.74 3.55
CA SER A 114 0.38 -12.25 3.39
C SER A 114 0.82 -12.10 1.94
N ARG A 115 0.06 -12.64 0.97
CA ARG A 115 0.46 -12.62 -0.45
C ARG A 115 -0.23 -11.52 -1.25
N LEU A 116 -1.25 -10.88 -0.70
CA LEU A 116 -1.97 -9.84 -1.41
C LEU A 116 -1.19 -8.52 -1.35
N SER A 117 -0.72 -8.05 -2.51
CA SER A 117 0.18 -6.88 -2.59
C SER A 117 -0.53 -5.53 -2.49
N VAL A 118 -1.82 -5.47 -2.81
CA VAL A 118 -2.64 -4.26 -2.69
C VAL A 118 -3.86 -4.65 -1.88
N GLN A 119 -4.01 -4.04 -0.70
CA GLN A 119 -4.96 -4.49 0.31
C GLN A 119 -5.85 -3.34 0.78
N PRO A 120 -7.14 -3.63 1.08
CA PRO A 120 -7.96 -2.67 1.80
C PRO A 120 -7.58 -2.63 3.28
N VAL A 121 -7.76 -1.47 3.89
CA VAL A 121 -7.56 -1.24 5.33
C VAL A 121 -8.82 -0.59 5.85
N SER A 122 -9.42 -1.15 6.91
CA SER A 122 -10.60 -0.54 7.50
C SER A 122 -10.25 0.77 8.21
N LYS A 123 -11.24 1.64 8.42
CA LYS A 123 -11.00 2.92 9.10
C LYS A 123 -10.43 2.74 10.51
N SER A 124 -10.95 1.77 11.27
CA SER A 124 -10.46 1.51 12.62
C SER A 124 -9.02 0.99 12.60
N GLU A 125 -8.67 0.12 11.67
CA GLU A 125 -7.30 -0.34 11.48
C GLU A 125 -6.38 0.80 11.06
N TRP A 126 -6.83 1.61 10.12
CA TRP A 126 -6.09 2.79 9.69
C TRP A 126 -5.74 3.71 10.84
N ASN A 127 -6.74 4.04 11.67
CA ASN A 127 -6.55 4.92 12.82
C ASN A 127 -5.57 4.32 13.84
N GLU A 128 -5.65 3.03 14.11
CA GLU A 128 -4.75 2.36 15.04
C GLU A 128 -3.31 2.35 14.51
N VAL A 129 -3.12 2.02 13.23
CA VAL A 129 -1.78 2.03 12.63
C VAL A 129 -1.21 3.45 12.62
N CYS A 130 -2.03 4.46 12.30
CA CYS A 130 -1.58 5.87 12.33
C CYS A 130 -1.08 6.25 13.72
N ARG A 131 -1.77 5.81 14.77
CA ARG A 131 -1.32 6.02 16.15
C ARG A 131 0.05 5.37 16.38
N MET A 132 0.24 4.14 15.90
CA MET A 132 1.49 3.40 16.10
C MET A 132 2.66 4.03 15.34
N VAL A 133 2.43 4.54 14.14
CA VAL A 133 3.49 5.16 13.32
C VAL A 133 3.70 6.64 13.65
N GLY A 134 2.89 7.24 14.50
CA GLY A 134 3.07 8.60 14.99
C GLY A 134 2.55 9.68 14.05
N ILE A 135 1.47 9.41 13.34
CA ILE A 135 0.86 10.39 12.43
C ILE A 135 -0.63 10.59 12.67
#